data_87f22d7413a3c8f9eb7fd1e5237b7ebc
#
_entry.id   87f22d7413a3c8f9eb7fd1e5237b7ebc
#
_cell.length_a   1.000
_cell.length_b   1.000
_cell.length_c   1.000
_cell.angle_alpha   90.00
_cell.angle_beta   90.00
_cell.angle_gamma   90.00
#
_symmetry.space_group_name_H-M   'P 1'
#
loop_
_entity.id
_entity.type
_entity.pdbx_description
1 polymer ?
#
loop_
_entity_poly.entity_id
_entity_poly.type
_entity_poly.pdbx_seq_one_letter_code
_entity_poly.pdbx_strand_id
1 'polypeptide(L)'
;MKGNFMVANLKKGLILSLLILLVGCFSMSTFDQYVYTQTTSLKVDALNVMDRATTDYASQADVVADLQSKLQKIYEYERNRPKNEISLQLWNTLLASDRNLLGGFLQRWKTETKLHATFISEEKKLVGRAFDEIAGLESGKIKASQISLSK
;
A
#
# COMPACT_ATOMS: atom_id res chain seq x y z
N MET A 1 61.21 -5.99 -7.90
CA MET A 1 60.17 -6.19 -6.85
C MET A 1 59.04 -5.15 -6.87
N LYS A 2 58.87 -4.25 -7.83
CA LYS A 2 57.79 -3.23 -7.88
C LYS A 2 56.50 -3.70 -8.62
N GLY A 3 56.57 -4.76 -9.44
CA GLY A 3 55.41 -5.21 -10.25
C GLY A 3 54.28 -5.92 -9.49
N ASN A 4 54.61 -6.68 -8.44
CA ASN A 4 53.65 -7.48 -7.71
C ASN A 4 52.72 -6.65 -6.80
N PHE A 5 53.20 -5.49 -6.33
CA PHE A 5 52.39 -4.62 -5.45
C PHE A 5 51.29 -3.89 -6.23
N MET A 6 51.57 -3.50 -7.46
CA MET A 6 50.65 -2.78 -8.33
C MET A 6 49.47 -3.69 -8.79
N VAL A 7 49.79 -4.95 -9.13
CA VAL A 7 48.78 -5.94 -9.53
C VAL A 7 47.86 -6.36 -8.37
N ALA A 8 48.42 -6.44 -7.14
CA ALA A 8 47.64 -6.77 -5.96
C ALA A 8 46.64 -5.66 -5.59
N ASN A 9 47.00 -4.40 -5.75
CA ASN A 9 46.13 -3.26 -5.49
C ASN A 9 45.04 -3.13 -6.60
N LEU A 10 45.37 -3.42 -7.84
CA LEU A 10 44.41 -3.43 -8.94
C LEU A 10 43.32 -4.50 -8.75
N LYS A 11 43.72 -5.72 -8.32
CA LYS A 11 42.77 -6.80 -7.99
C LYS A 11 41.88 -6.46 -6.82
N LYS A 12 42.38 -5.82 -5.75
CA LYS A 12 41.58 -5.36 -4.61
C LYS A 12 40.57 -4.27 -5.01
N GLY A 13 40.96 -3.32 -5.87
CA GLY A 13 40.08 -2.30 -6.42
C GLY A 13 38.97 -2.89 -7.29
N LEU A 14 39.28 -3.89 -8.11
CA LEU A 14 38.33 -4.57 -8.97
C LEU A 14 37.30 -5.38 -8.16
N ILE A 15 37.71 -6.09 -7.09
CA ILE A 15 36.83 -6.84 -6.20
C ILE A 15 35.91 -5.90 -5.41
N LEU A 16 36.45 -4.77 -4.92
CA LEU A 16 35.65 -3.77 -4.19
C LEU A 16 34.61 -3.11 -5.10
N SER A 17 34.97 -2.82 -6.36
CA SER A 17 34.02 -2.28 -7.37
C SER A 17 32.92 -3.28 -7.74
N LEU A 18 33.23 -4.58 -7.81
CA LEU A 18 32.27 -5.63 -8.09
C LEU A 18 31.30 -5.84 -6.93
N LEU A 19 31.75 -5.66 -5.67
CA LEU A 19 30.90 -5.75 -4.47
C LEU A 19 29.87 -4.60 -4.41
N ILE A 20 30.22 -3.41 -4.91
CA ILE A 20 29.30 -2.25 -4.94
C ILE A 20 28.16 -2.44 -5.96
N LEU A 21 28.39 -3.22 -7.00
CA LEU A 21 27.35 -3.51 -8.01
C LEU A 21 26.29 -4.53 -7.55
N LEU A 22 26.51 -5.21 -6.41
CA LEU A 22 25.54 -6.17 -5.84
C LEU A 22 24.53 -5.53 -4.87
N VAL A 23 24.67 -4.23 -4.55
CA VAL A 23 23.75 -3.52 -3.65
C VAL A 23 22.73 -2.76 -4.50
N GLY A 24 21.74 -3.42 -5.03
CA GLY A 24 20.73 -2.63 -5.75
C GLY A 24 19.61 -3.34 -6.47
N CYS A 25 19.35 -4.60 -6.23
CA CYS A 25 18.08 -5.18 -6.66
C CYS A 25 17.11 -5.21 -5.48
N PHE A 26 16.59 -4.06 -5.08
CA PHE A 26 15.28 -4.00 -4.45
C PHE A 26 14.27 -4.40 -5.54
N SER A 27 14.14 -5.69 -5.77
CA SER A 27 13.20 -6.19 -6.75
C SER A 27 11.81 -6.07 -6.13
N MET A 28 11.02 -5.11 -6.62
CA MET A 28 9.59 -5.07 -6.37
C MET A 28 8.95 -6.37 -6.89
N SER A 29 7.86 -6.77 -6.27
CA SER A 29 7.00 -7.83 -6.79
C SER A 29 6.68 -7.57 -8.26
N THR A 30 6.63 -8.62 -9.07
CA THR A 30 6.18 -8.52 -10.46
C THR A 30 4.71 -8.12 -10.49
N PHE A 31 4.29 -7.38 -11.54
CA PHE A 31 2.88 -7.03 -11.77
C PHE A 31 1.97 -8.24 -11.60
N ASP A 32 0.91 -8.06 -10.85
CA ASP A 32 -0.14 -9.05 -10.63
C ASP A 32 -1.49 -8.47 -11.04
N GLN A 33 -2.05 -8.97 -12.12
CA GLN A 33 -3.32 -8.49 -12.65
C GLN A 33 -4.48 -8.71 -11.68
N TYR A 34 -4.44 -9.78 -10.89
CA TYR A 34 -5.47 -10.04 -9.88
C TYR A 34 -5.45 -8.94 -8.81
N VAL A 35 -4.29 -8.63 -8.25
CA VAL A 35 -4.13 -7.58 -7.25
C VAL A 35 -4.58 -6.23 -7.80
N TYR A 36 -4.12 -5.86 -9.00
CA TYR A 36 -4.51 -4.61 -9.64
C TYR A 36 -6.05 -4.51 -9.79
N THR A 37 -6.67 -5.56 -10.29
CA THR A 37 -8.12 -5.60 -10.49
C THR A 37 -8.88 -5.55 -9.17
N GLN A 38 -8.45 -6.31 -8.16
CA GLN A 38 -9.06 -6.28 -6.83
C GLN A 38 -8.90 -4.92 -6.16
N THR A 39 -7.73 -4.31 -6.21
CA THR A 39 -7.46 -2.99 -5.62
C THR A 39 -8.36 -1.91 -6.21
N THR A 40 -8.50 -1.90 -7.55
CA THR A 40 -9.35 -0.92 -8.24
C THR A 40 -10.84 -1.14 -7.96
N SER A 41 -11.29 -2.40 -7.86
CA SER A 41 -12.67 -2.74 -7.48
C SER A 41 -12.97 -2.34 -6.02
N LEU A 42 -12.07 -2.68 -5.10
CA LEU A 42 -12.19 -2.35 -3.68
C LEU A 42 -12.17 -0.85 -3.42
N LYS A 43 -11.45 -0.06 -4.22
CA LYS A 43 -11.55 1.40 -4.18
C LYS A 43 -13.00 1.86 -4.37
N VAL A 44 -13.67 1.35 -5.41
CA VAL A 44 -15.06 1.72 -5.71
C VAL A 44 -15.98 1.28 -4.58
N ASP A 45 -15.85 0.03 -4.11
CA ASP A 45 -16.65 -0.50 -3.01
C ASP A 45 -16.46 0.34 -1.74
N ALA A 46 -15.23 0.66 -1.37
CA ALA A 46 -14.90 1.45 -0.19
C ALA A 46 -15.52 2.86 -0.26
N LEU A 47 -15.34 3.56 -1.39
CA LEU A 47 -15.89 4.90 -1.55
C LEU A 47 -17.43 4.90 -1.51
N ASN A 48 -18.09 3.87 -2.04
CA ASN A 48 -19.53 3.70 -1.97
C ASN A 48 -20.02 3.40 -0.54
N VAL A 49 -19.26 2.62 0.23
CA VAL A 49 -19.55 2.37 1.65
C VAL A 49 -19.37 3.65 2.46
N MET A 50 -18.32 4.44 2.20
CA MET A 50 -18.08 5.71 2.87
C MET A 50 -19.22 6.72 2.66
N ASP A 51 -19.85 6.76 1.48
CA ASP A 51 -21.02 7.63 1.21
C ASP A 51 -22.21 7.34 2.13
N ARG A 52 -22.31 6.12 2.65
CA ARG A 52 -23.38 5.72 3.58
C ARG A 52 -23.18 6.23 5.01
N ALA A 53 -22.02 6.81 5.32
CA ALA A 53 -21.69 7.19 6.68
C ALA A 53 -22.46 8.40 7.22
N THR A 54 -23.33 9.03 6.41
CA THR A 54 -24.36 9.97 6.88
C THR A 54 -25.51 9.28 7.63
N THR A 55 -25.62 7.94 7.55
CA THR A 55 -26.60 7.12 8.27
C THR A 55 -25.97 6.41 9.46
N ASP A 56 -26.81 5.81 10.31
CA ASP A 56 -26.31 5.06 11.46
C ASP A 56 -25.44 3.89 11.06
N TYR A 57 -24.23 3.78 11.64
CA TYR A 57 -23.32 2.66 11.42
C TYR A 57 -24.00 1.30 11.62
N ALA A 58 -24.81 1.16 12.68
CA ALA A 58 -25.52 -0.09 12.98
C ALA A 58 -26.42 -0.54 11.84
N SER A 59 -27.05 0.39 11.11
CA SER A 59 -27.90 0.06 9.94
C SER A 59 -27.12 -0.35 8.71
N GLN A 60 -25.81 -0.15 8.70
CA GLN A 60 -24.90 -0.47 7.59
C GLN A 60 -23.85 -1.53 7.98
N ALA A 61 -24.00 -2.15 9.15
CA ALA A 61 -23.00 -3.08 9.69
C ALA A 61 -22.69 -4.24 8.74
N ASP A 62 -23.68 -4.81 8.08
CA ASP A 62 -23.50 -5.93 7.14
C ASP A 62 -22.71 -5.49 5.90
N VAL A 63 -22.99 -4.29 5.37
CA VAL A 63 -22.27 -3.75 4.21
C VAL A 63 -20.81 -3.45 4.56
N VAL A 64 -20.56 -2.91 5.76
CA VAL A 64 -19.20 -2.68 6.26
C VAL A 64 -18.47 -4.02 6.47
N ALA A 65 -19.13 -5.02 7.04
CA ALA A 65 -18.55 -6.35 7.25
C ALA A 65 -18.18 -7.03 5.92
N ASP A 66 -19.03 -6.91 4.89
CA ASP A 66 -18.73 -7.43 3.55
C ASP A 66 -17.48 -6.77 2.96
N LEU A 67 -17.40 -5.43 3.02
CA LEU A 67 -16.21 -4.69 2.60
C LEU A 67 -14.96 -5.15 3.36
N GLN A 68 -15.03 -5.24 4.69
CA GLN A 68 -13.91 -5.68 5.52
C GLN A 68 -13.47 -7.11 5.17
N SER A 69 -14.41 -8.01 4.90
CA SER A 69 -14.09 -9.38 4.45
C SER A 69 -13.34 -9.39 3.12
N LYS A 70 -13.76 -8.57 2.15
CA LYS A 70 -13.09 -8.43 0.85
C LYS A 70 -11.67 -7.85 1.01
N LEU A 71 -11.52 -6.81 1.84
CA LEU A 71 -10.22 -6.21 2.17
C LEU A 71 -9.28 -7.21 2.84
N GLN A 72 -9.80 -8.02 3.78
CA GLN A 72 -9.01 -9.05 4.43
C GLN A 72 -8.51 -10.11 3.44
N LYS A 73 -9.32 -10.52 2.47
CA LYS A 73 -8.93 -11.51 1.46
C LYS A 73 -7.75 -11.02 0.61
N ILE A 74 -7.81 -9.77 0.11
CA ILE A 74 -6.69 -9.21 -0.67
C ILE A 74 -5.46 -8.99 0.20
N TYR A 75 -5.63 -8.53 1.44
CA TYR A 75 -4.53 -8.37 2.38
C TYR A 75 -3.80 -9.70 2.65
N GLU A 76 -4.53 -10.79 2.88
CA GLU A 76 -3.95 -12.12 3.06
C GLU A 76 -3.21 -12.60 1.80
N TYR A 77 -3.75 -12.33 0.63
CA TYR A 77 -3.07 -12.63 -0.62
C TYR A 77 -1.75 -11.85 -0.73
N GLU A 78 -1.79 -10.54 -0.49
CA GLU A 78 -0.63 -9.66 -0.53
C GLU A 78 0.45 -10.05 0.48
N ARG A 79 0.05 -10.43 1.70
CA ARG A 79 0.96 -10.86 2.75
C ARG A 79 1.79 -12.09 2.39
N ASN A 80 1.25 -12.95 1.55
CA ASN A 80 1.89 -14.21 1.14
C ASN A 80 2.67 -14.09 -0.19
N ARG A 81 2.68 -12.90 -0.83
CA ARG A 81 3.47 -12.67 -2.04
C ARG A 81 4.94 -12.39 -1.70
N PRO A 82 5.90 -12.96 -2.46
CA PRO A 82 7.32 -12.65 -2.27
C PRO A 82 7.63 -11.21 -2.72
N LYS A 83 8.58 -10.55 -2.03
CA LYS A 83 9.10 -9.21 -2.36
C LYS A 83 8.01 -8.14 -2.39
N ASN A 84 7.08 -8.21 -1.44
CA ASN A 84 5.87 -7.39 -1.40
C ASN A 84 5.82 -6.45 -0.20
N GLU A 85 6.95 -6.17 0.44
CA GLU A 85 7.03 -5.43 1.70
C GLU A 85 6.42 -4.03 1.57
N ILE A 86 6.66 -3.35 0.44
CA ILE A 86 6.17 -1.97 0.21
C ILE A 86 4.65 -1.98 0.02
N SER A 87 4.11 -2.86 -0.83
CA SER A 87 2.67 -3.00 -1.02
C SER A 87 1.98 -3.35 0.29
N LEU A 88 2.54 -4.29 1.05
CA LEU A 88 2.00 -4.69 2.35
C LEU A 88 1.99 -3.52 3.35
N GLN A 89 3.02 -2.68 3.35
CA GLN A 89 3.06 -1.47 4.19
C GLN A 89 1.95 -0.48 3.81
N LEU A 90 1.67 -0.30 2.52
CA LEU A 90 0.58 0.58 2.06
C LEU A 90 -0.79 0.02 2.49
N TRP A 91 -1.02 -1.28 2.34
CA TRP A 91 -2.22 -1.94 2.83
C TRP A 91 -2.37 -1.80 4.35
N ASN A 92 -1.31 -2.00 5.12
CA ASN A 92 -1.31 -1.79 6.56
C ASN A 92 -1.72 -0.36 6.92
N THR A 93 -1.18 0.64 6.21
CA THR A 93 -1.49 2.05 6.45
C THR A 93 -2.95 2.37 6.10
N LEU A 94 -3.46 1.84 4.98
CA LEU A 94 -4.84 2.02 4.56
C LEU A 94 -5.85 1.43 5.55
N LEU A 95 -5.54 0.26 6.12
CA LEU A 95 -6.45 -0.51 6.96
C LEU A 95 -6.31 -0.25 8.46
N ALA A 96 -5.27 0.46 8.89
CA ALA A 96 -5.03 0.76 10.30
C ALA A 96 -6.12 1.66 10.88
N SER A 97 -6.69 1.25 12.02
CA SER A 97 -7.80 1.96 12.68
C SER A 97 -7.38 3.27 13.37
N ASP A 98 -6.09 3.47 13.58
CA ASP A 98 -5.47 4.66 14.19
C ASP A 98 -4.96 5.68 13.15
N ARG A 99 -5.18 5.43 11.86
CA ARG A 99 -4.78 6.31 10.77
C ARG A 99 -5.98 7.03 10.16
N ASN A 100 -5.74 8.20 9.55
CA ASN A 100 -6.76 8.98 8.84
C ASN A 100 -6.98 8.43 7.41
N LEU A 101 -7.26 7.14 7.30
CA LEU A 101 -7.60 6.45 6.06
C LEU A 101 -8.78 5.51 6.31
N LEU A 102 -9.00 4.54 5.44
CA LEU A 102 -10.21 3.70 5.47
C LEU A 102 -10.46 3.02 6.82
N GLY A 103 -9.41 2.44 7.44
CA GLY A 103 -9.56 1.79 8.75
C GLY A 103 -10.01 2.76 9.84
N GLY A 104 -9.36 3.92 9.94
CA GLY A 104 -9.71 4.97 10.89
C GLY A 104 -11.07 5.61 10.60
N PHE A 105 -11.41 5.80 9.31
CA PHE A 105 -12.74 6.28 8.91
C PHE A 105 -13.86 5.34 9.41
N LEU A 106 -13.73 4.04 9.17
CA LEU A 106 -14.72 3.04 9.62
C LEU A 106 -14.80 2.98 11.14
N GLN A 107 -13.67 3.06 11.83
CA GLN A 107 -13.63 3.11 13.29
C GLN A 107 -14.34 4.37 13.83
N ARG A 108 -14.08 5.52 13.23
CA ARG A 108 -14.71 6.78 13.60
C ARG A 108 -16.22 6.74 13.36
N TRP A 109 -16.66 6.25 12.21
CA TRP A 109 -18.08 6.09 11.93
C TRP A 109 -18.78 5.18 12.94
N LYS A 110 -18.14 4.08 13.32
CA LYS A 110 -18.65 3.17 14.37
C LYS A 110 -18.80 3.87 15.73
N THR A 111 -17.85 4.76 16.07
CA THR A 111 -17.83 5.46 17.36
C THR A 111 -18.82 6.63 17.40
N GLU A 112 -18.90 7.43 16.34
CA GLU A 112 -19.74 8.61 16.25
C GLU A 112 -21.14 8.34 15.73
N THR A 113 -21.44 7.08 15.35
CA THR A 113 -22.66 6.59 14.73
C THR A 113 -22.98 7.18 13.37
N LYS A 114 -22.77 8.47 13.14
CA LYS A 114 -22.95 9.19 11.87
C LYS A 114 -21.81 10.19 11.68
N LEU A 115 -21.47 10.45 10.41
CA LEU A 115 -20.44 11.42 10.06
C LEU A 115 -21.01 12.55 9.19
N HIS A 116 -20.37 13.72 9.25
CA HIS A 116 -20.75 14.86 8.43
C HIS A 116 -20.34 14.69 6.97
N ALA A 117 -21.19 15.10 6.04
CA ALA A 117 -20.96 14.97 4.61
C ALA A 117 -19.64 15.62 4.14
N THR A 118 -19.29 16.78 4.70
CA THR A 118 -18.01 17.46 4.39
C THR A 118 -16.80 16.60 4.78
N PHE A 119 -16.82 16.03 6.00
CA PHE A 119 -15.76 15.13 6.46
C PHE A 119 -15.66 13.89 5.55
N ILE A 120 -16.80 13.27 5.24
CA ILE A 120 -16.85 12.11 4.33
C ILE A 120 -16.21 12.47 2.99
N SER A 121 -16.57 13.62 2.40
CA SER A 121 -16.03 14.07 1.12
C SER A 121 -14.50 14.23 1.13
N GLU A 122 -13.94 14.80 2.19
CA GLU A 122 -12.49 14.98 2.31
C GLU A 122 -11.77 13.64 2.53
N GLU A 123 -12.28 12.80 3.42
CA GLU A 123 -11.70 11.47 3.67
C GLU A 123 -11.76 10.56 2.43
N LYS A 124 -12.82 10.64 1.62
CA LYS A 124 -12.91 9.91 0.35
C LYS A 124 -11.79 10.27 -0.62
N LYS A 125 -11.34 11.54 -0.65
CA LYS A 125 -10.20 11.96 -1.49
C LYS A 125 -8.91 11.32 -1.00
N LEU A 126 -8.71 11.24 0.33
CA LEU A 126 -7.53 10.62 0.93
C LEU A 126 -7.50 9.12 0.67
N VAL A 127 -8.60 8.44 0.98
CA VAL A 127 -8.76 6.99 0.77
C VAL A 127 -8.64 6.64 -0.71
N GLY A 128 -9.25 7.42 -1.59
CA GLY A 128 -9.16 7.22 -3.04
C GLY A 128 -7.71 7.30 -3.55
N ARG A 129 -6.93 8.29 -3.08
CA ARG A 129 -5.50 8.40 -3.41
C ARG A 129 -4.68 7.24 -2.87
N ALA A 130 -4.99 6.78 -1.66
CA ALA A 130 -4.32 5.62 -1.08
C ALA A 130 -4.48 4.37 -1.94
N PHE A 131 -5.68 4.07 -2.40
CA PHE A 131 -5.92 2.98 -3.35
C PHE A 131 -5.20 3.21 -4.69
N ASP A 132 -5.16 4.45 -5.19
CA ASP A 132 -4.46 4.78 -6.45
C ASP A 132 -2.95 4.58 -6.32
N GLU A 133 -2.35 4.87 -5.16
CA GLU A 133 -0.93 4.60 -4.91
C GLU A 133 -0.65 3.09 -4.89
N ILE A 134 -1.51 2.28 -4.24
CA ILE A 134 -1.36 0.82 -4.24
C ILE A 134 -1.48 0.27 -5.68
N ALA A 135 -2.53 0.66 -6.40
CA ALA A 135 -2.73 0.22 -7.78
C ALA A 135 -1.63 0.72 -8.73
N GLY A 136 -1.17 1.95 -8.53
CA GLY A 136 -0.08 2.54 -9.31
C GLY A 136 1.26 1.84 -9.08
N LEU A 137 1.56 1.49 -7.83
CA LEU A 137 2.75 0.70 -7.48
C LEU A 137 2.67 -0.69 -8.13
N GLU A 138 1.53 -1.38 -8.00
CA GLU A 138 1.31 -2.71 -8.56
C GLU A 138 1.45 -2.73 -10.08
N SER A 139 0.91 -1.71 -10.76
CA SER A 139 1.00 -1.60 -12.22
C SER A 139 2.34 -1.05 -12.74
N GLY A 140 3.26 -0.67 -11.84
CA GLY A 140 4.53 -0.04 -12.21
C GLY A 140 4.41 1.38 -12.74
N LYS A 141 3.23 2.00 -12.65
CA LYS A 141 3.00 3.40 -13.06
C LYS A 141 3.70 4.38 -12.13
N ILE A 142 3.83 4.03 -10.84
CA ILE A 142 4.58 4.79 -9.86
C ILE A 142 5.70 3.93 -9.27
N LYS A 143 6.78 4.59 -8.84
CA LYS A 143 7.90 3.94 -8.14
C LYS A 143 7.71 4.09 -6.64
N ALA A 144 8.33 3.19 -5.86
CA ALA A 144 8.32 3.27 -4.39
C ALA A 144 8.74 4.65 -3.85
N SER A 145 9.67 5.33 -4.49
CA SER A 145 10.12 6.69 -4.12
C SER A 145 9.08 7.80 -4.30
N GLN A 146 8.00 7.52 -5.04
CA GLN A 146 6.91 8.47 -5.35
C GLN A 146 5.69 8.29 -4.45
N ILE A 147 5.72 7.32 -3.53
CA ILE A 147 4.63 7.04 -2.60
C ILE A 147 4.55 8.15 -1.55
N SER A 148 3.34 8.67 -1.33
CA SER A 148 3.07 9.71 -0.33
C SER A 148 2.55 9.17 1.01
N LEU A 149 1.92 8.01 1.02
CA LEU A 149 1.34 7.38 2.21
C LEU A 149 2.37 6.96 3.28
N SER A 150 3.63 6.80 2.90
CA SER A 150 4.71 6.40 3.80
C SER A 150 5.38 7.57 4.51
N LYS A 151 4.97 8.80 4.22
CA LYS A 151 5.45 10.04 4.83
C LYS A 151 4.44 10.58 5.83
#